data_f3543b8bab5bfb217f3f0092c43bdd50
#
_entry.id   f3543b8bab5bfb217f3f0092c43bdd50
#
_cell.length_a   1.000
_cell.length_b   1.000
_cell.length_c   1.000
_cell.angle_alpha   90.00
_cell.angle_beta   90.00
_cell.angle_gamma   90.00
#
_symmetry.space_group_name_H-M   'P 1'
#
loop_
_entity.id
_entity.type
_entity.pdbx_description
1 polymer ?
#
loop_
_entity_poly.entity_id
_entity_poly.type
_entity_poly.pdbx_seq_one_letter_code
_entity_poly.pdbx_strand_id
1 'polypeptide(L)'
;NPGFEFVPGETLFFFDELQACPNCATSLKFFKLDGRFDVICSGSLMGINYKEIESNSVGYKEDYEMYSMDFEEFLWANGYKEDFIEALYMSMREVKPLPSLQTDILFGLFRDYVTIGGMPEVVKTFVNNKNFSGTLAIQKQLLKDYEEDITKYVEGLDKAKVKAVYNHI
;
A
#
# COMPACT_ATOMS: atom_id res chain seq x y z
N ASN A 1 6.17 2.00 29.15
CA ASN A 1 6.11 3.39 29.62
C ASN A 1 5.34 3.41 30.94
N PRO A 2 6.00 3.66 32.09
CA PRO A 2 5.28 3.86 33.36
C PRO A 2 4.44 5.13 33.23
N GLY A 3 3.11 4.97 33.26
CA GLY A 3 2.16 6.08 33.12
C GLY A 3 1.28 6.05 31.86
N PHE A 4 1.44 5.05 30.98
CA PHE A 4 0.49 4.86 29.88
C PHE A 4 -0.71 4.03 30.37
N GLU A 5 -1.88 4.58 30.26
CA GLU A 5 -3.14 3.92 30.64
C GLU A 5 -3.90 3.53 29.37
N PHE A 6 -4.33 2.26 29.32
CA PHE A 6 -5.17 1.77 28.23
C PHE A 6 -6.63 2.13 28.50
N VAL A 7 -7.17 3.07 27.74
CA VAL A 7 -8.54 3.55 27.90
C VAL A 7 -9.45 2.80 26.93
N PRO A 8 -10.44 2.03 27.45
CA PRO A 8 -11.41 1.34 26.60
C PRO A 8 -12.16 2.30 25.66
N GLY A 9 -12.24 1.94 24.38
CA GLY A 9 -12.86 2.77 23.33
C GLY A 9 -12.04 3.95 22.81
N GLU A 10 -10.87 4.23 23.43
CA GLU A 10 -9.99 5.33 23.02
C GLU A 10 -8.58 4.85 22.65
N THR A 11 -8.26 3.59 22.95
CA THR A 11 -6.94 3.01 22.66
C THR A 11 -6.99 2.12 21.43
N LEU A 12 -6.14 2.42 20.46
CA LEU A 12 -5.88 1.59 19.28
C LEU A 12 -4.58 0.83 19.45
N PHE A 13 -4.61 -0.48 19.25
CA PHE A 13 -3.40 -1.30 19.09
C PHE A 13 -3.04 -1.42 17.62
N PHE A 14 -1.81 -1.12 17.27
CA PHE A 14 -1.28 -1.31 15.93
C PHE A 14 -0.15 -2.35 15.98
N PHE A 15 -0.37 -3.50 15.34
CA PHE A 15 0.64 -4.57 15.22
C PHE A 15 1.21 -4.54 13.81
N ASP A 16 2.43 -4.06 13.72
CA ASP A 16 3.19 -4.07 12.46
C ASP A 16 3.90 -5.40 12.28
N GLU A 17 4.03 -5.84 11.01
CA GLU A 17 4.68 -7.12 10.65
C GLU A 17 4.09 -8.31 11.43
N LEU A 18 2.78 -8.46 11.41
CA LEU A 18 2.05 -9.46 12.19
C LEU A 18 2.58 -10.89 11.97
N GLN A 19 3.07 -11.20 10.76
CA GLN A 19 3.65 -12.50 10.44
C GLN A 19 4.93 -12.83 11.25
N ALA A 20 5.61 -11.82 11.78
CA ALA A 20 6.77 -12.02 12.64
C ALA A 20 6.41 -12.50 14.06
N CYS A 21 5.11 -12.44 14.43
CA CYS A 21 4.62 -12.85 15.74
C CYS A 21 3.34 -13.69 15.63
N PRO A 22 3.44 -15.04 15.41
CA PRO A 22 2.27 -15.93 15.30
C PRO A 22 1.32 -15.86 16.50
N ASN A 23 1.87 -15.65 17.71
CA ASN A 23 1.07 -15.51 18.93
C ASN A 23 0.20 -14.22 18.91
N CYS A 24 0.71 -13.12 18.34
CA CYS A 24 -0.09 -11.92 18.15
C CYS A 24 -1.23 -12.17 17.18
N ALA A 25 -0.99 -12.86 16.08
CA ALA A 25 -2.03 -13.23 15.12
C ALA A 25 -3.13 -14.10 15.77
N THR A 26 -2.75 -15.08 16.59
CA THR A 26 -3.71 -15.92 17.33
C THR A 26 -4.50 -15.10 18.36
N SER A 27 -3.92 -14.05 18.93
CA SER A 27 -4.56 -13.21 19.95
C SER A 27 -5.63 -12.27 19.40
N LEU A 28 -5.69 -11.99 18.09
CA LEU A 28 -6.67 -11.08 17.49
C LEU A 28 -8.12 -11.45 17.80
N LYS A 29 -8.42 -12.75 17.83
CA LYS A 29 -9.73 -13.25 18.23
C LYS A 29 -10.12 -12.78 19.64
N PHE A 30 -9.18 -12.78 20.57
CA PHE A 30 -9.45 -12.40 21.95
C PHE A 30 -9.67 -10.90 22.08
N PHE A 31 -8.95 -10.06 21.32
CA PHE A 31 -9.23 -8.62 21.25
C PHE A 31 -10.65 -8.35 20.75
N LYS A 32 -11.08 -9.03 19.70
CA LYS A 32 -12.46 -8.86 19.17
C LYS A 32 -13.52 -9.31 20.17
N LEU A 33 -13.29 -10.40 20.88
CA LEU A 33 -14.24 -10.90 21.91
C LEU A 33 -14.26 -10.01 23.15
N ASP A 34 -13.12 -9.43 23.54
CA ASP A 34 -13.03 -8.49 24.64
C ASP A 34 -13.73 -7.16 24.34
N GLY A 35 -13.60 -6.67 23.10
CA GLY A 35 -14.32 -5.51 22.57
C GLY A 35 -13.99 -4.15 23.20
N ARG A 36 -12.97 -4.09 24.09
CA ARG A 36 -12.56 -2.83 24.72
C ARG A 36 -11.65 -1.98 23.86
N PHE A 37 -10.92 -2.61 22.94
CA PHE A 37 -9.86 -1.96 22.16
C PHE A 37 -9.98 -2.28 20.69
N ASP A 38 -9.71 -1.30 19.86
CA ASP A 38 -9.56 -1.49 18.43
C ASP A 38 -8.14 -1.97 18.10
N VAL A 39 -8.06 -2.83 17.07
CA VAL A 39 -6.79 -3.41 16.63
C VAL A 39 -6.67 -3.28 15.12
N ILE A 40 -5.55 -2.76 14.66
CA ILE A 40 -5.14 -2.77 13.26
C ILE A 40 -3.83 -3.55 13.17
N CYS A 41 -3.72 -4.38 12.13
CA CYS A 41 -2.50 -5.14 11.86
C CYS A 41 -2.02 -4.84 10.45
N SER A 42 -0.71 -4.80 10.26
CA SER A 42 -0.09 -4.77 8.94
C SER A 42 0.82 -5.96 8.72
N GLY A 43 1.10 -6.27 7.45
CA GLY A 43 2.06 -7.30 7.10
C GLY A 43 2.10 -7.54 5.59
N SER A 44 3.29 -7.55 5.01
CA SER A 44 3.50 -7.68 3.57
C SER A 44 3.24 -9.09 3.02
N LEU A 45 3.26 -10.12 3.86
CA LEU A 45 3.16 -11.52 3.48
C LEU A 45 2.06 -12.28 4.23
N MET A 46 1.00 -11.59 4.63
CA MET A 46 -0.07 -12.17 5.45
C MET A 46 -0.73 -13.41 4.82
N GLY A 47 -0.78 -13.48 3.48
CA GLY A 47 -1.36 -14.63 2.77
C GLY A 47 -0.45 -15.86 2.67
N ILE A 48 0.87 -15.70 2.81
CA ILE A 48 1.85 -16.78 2.57
C ILE A 48 2.21 -17.52 3.86
N ASN A 49 2.32 -16.82 4.97
CA ASN A 49 2.81 -17.38 6.24
C ASN A 49 1.72 -17.84 7.21
N TYR A 50 0.45 -17.81 6.79
CA TYR A 50 -0.67 -18.28 7.62
C TYR A 50 -0.63 -19.79 7.95
N LYS A 51 0.25 -20.58 7.34
CA LYS A 51 0.39 -22.02 7.63
C LYS A 51 0.86 -22.31 9.05
N GLU A 52 1.51 -21.37 9.72
CA GLU A 52 2.03 -21.50 11.08
C GLU A 52 1.07 -20.94 12.15
N ILE A 53 -0.02 -20.30 11.75
CA ILE A 53 -1.00 -19.74 12.68
C ILE A 53 -2.03 -20.82 12.99
N GLU A 54 -2.00 -21.34 14.20
CA GLU A 54 -2.91 -22.42 14.69
C GLU A 54 -4.39 -22.06 14.61
N SER A 55 -4.74 -20.80 14.61
CA SER A 55 -6.12 -20.32 14.51
C SER A 55 -6.19 -19.08 13.60
N ASN A 56 -6.64 -19.31 12.38
CA ASN A 56 -7.03 -18.19 11.52
C ASN A 56 -8.29 -17.55 12.13
N SER A 57 -8.24 -16.25 12.46
CA SER A 57 -9.34 -15.51 13.11
C SER A 57 -10.54 -15.30 12.15
N VAL A 58 -11.02 -16.40 11.55
CA VAL A 58 -12.13 -16.39 10.59
C VAL A 58 -13.38 -15.81 11.26
N GLY A 59 -13.97 -14.79 10.65
CA GLY A 59 -15.15 -14.09 11.15
C GLY A 59 -14.87 -13.03 12.24
N TYR A 60 -13.60 -12.84 12.63
CA TYR A 60 -13.19 -11.88 13.65
C TYR A 60 -12.27 -10.77 13.12
N LYS A 61 -12.02 -10.75 11.82
CA LYS A 61 -11.17 -9.76 11.14
C LYS A 61 -11.83 -9.27 9.86
N GLU A 62 -11.39 -8.12 9.42
CA GLU A 62 -11.66 -7.56 8.10
C GLU A 62 -10.33 -7.31 7.42
N ASP A 63 -10.17 -7.81 6.20
CA ASP A 63 -8.91 -7.71 5.46
C ASP A 63 -9.02 -6.57 4.44
N TYR A 64 -8.02 -5.70 4.44
CA TYR A 64 -7.86 -4.62 3.48
C TYR A 64 -6.56 -4.82 2.73
N GLU A 65 -6.63 -4.81 1.41
CA GLU A 65 -5.45 -4.86 0.55
C GLU A 65 -4.98 -3.44 0.24
N MET A 66 -3.70 -3.16 0.50
CA MET A 66 -3.06 -1.90 0.15
C MET A 66 -2.33 -2.06 -1.18
N TYR A 67 -2.71 -1.23 -2.15
CA TYR A 67 -2.07 -1.16 -3.46
C TYR A 67 -1.16 0.06 -3.55
N SER A 68 -0.35 0.11 -4.61
CA SER A 68 0.31 1.36 -4.98
C SER A 68 -0.73 2.41 -5.37
N MET A 69 -0.39 3.69 -5.22
CA MET A 69 -1.28 4.80 -5.56
C MET A 69 -1.76 4.69 -7.01
N ASP A 70 -3.05 4.86 -7.22
CA ASP A 70 -3.64 4.96 -8.55
C ASP A 70 -3.51 6.39 -9.14
N PHE A 71 -4.04 6.59 -10.34
CA PHE A 71 -3.93 7.89 -10.99
C PHE A 71 -4.75 8.99 -10.29
N GLU A 72 -5.87 8.64 -9.67
CA GLU A 72 -6.69 9.58 -8.90
C GLU A 72 -5.94 10.05 -7.65
N GLU A 73 -5.33 9.12 -6.90
CA GLU A 73 -4.49 9.43 -5.74
C GLU A 73 -3.25 10.25 -6.14
N PHE A 74 -2.67 9.96 -7.32
CA PHE A 74 -1.60 10.78 -7.88
C PHE A 74 -2.09 12.21 -8.20
N LEU A 75 -3.30 12.39 -8.70
CA LEU A 75 -3.88 13.72 -8.92
C LEU A 75 -4.08 14.46 -7.59
N TRP A 76 -4.59 13.80 -6.55
CA TRP A 76 -4.70 14.38 -5.20
C TRP A 76 -3.34 14.80 -4.64
N ALA A 77 -2.32 13.95 -4.79
CA ALA A 77 -0.95 14.28 -4.37
C ALA A 77 -0.40 15.52 -5.09
N ASN A 78 -0.82 15.76 -6.35
CA ASN A 78 -0.48 16.95 -7.12
C ASN A 78 -1.37 18.17 -6.80
N GLY A 79 -2.31 18.06 -5.84
CA GLY A 79 -3.14 19.16 -5.33
C GLY A 79 -4.48 19.34 -6.05
N TYR A 80 -4.87 18.42 -6.93
CA TYR A 80 -6.22 18.39 -7.49
C TYR A 80 -7.20 17.95 -6.41
N LYS A 81 -8.34 18.65 -6.31
CA LYS A 81 -9.34 18.41 -5.28
C LYS A 81 -10.44 17.49 -5.78
N GLU A 82 -11.22 16.97 -4.82
CA GLU A 82 -12.34 16.07 -5.05
C GLU A 82 -13.32 16.57 -6.10
N ASP A 83 -13.70 17.84 -6.04
CA ASP A 83 -14.61 18.48 -7.00
C ASP A 83 -14.11 18.41 -8.45
N PHE A 84 -12.79 18.48 -8.66
CA PHE A 84 -12.20 18.27 -9.99
C PHE A 84 -12.33 16.81 -10.45
N ILE A 85 -12.06 15.86 -9.56
CA ILE A 85 -12.17 14.43 -9.84
C ILE A 85 -13.63 14.06 -10.15
N GLU A 86 -14.57 14.54 -9.34
CA GLU A 86 -16.00 14.34 -9.60
C GLU A 86 -16.43 14.90 -10.97
N ALA A 87 -15.94 16.07 -11.37
CA ALA A 87 -16.21 16.64 -12.67
C ALA A 87 -15.70 15.77 -13.83
N LEU A 88 -14.53 15.11 -13.65
CA LEU A 88 -14.02 14.13 -14.61
C LEU A 88 -14.93 12.90 -14.72
N TYR A 89 -15.36 12.33 -13.60
CA TYR A 89 -16.30 11.21 -13.58
C TYR A 89 -17.65 11.56 -14.20
N MET A 90 -18.17 12.77 -13.96
CA MET A 90 -19.39 13.23 -14.59
C MET A 90 -19.25 13.34 -16.10
N SER A 91 -18.12 13.89 -16.59
CA SER A 91 -17.85 13.97 -18.03
C SER A 91 -17.79 12.59 -18.69
N MET A 92 -17.19 11.61 -17.99
CA MET A 92 -17.15 10.22 -18.46
C MET A 92 -18.55 9.59 -18.49
N ARG A 93 -19.36 9.76 -17.44
CA ARG A 93 -20.73 9.21 -17.37
C ARG A 93 -21.66 9.81 -18.43
N GLU A 94 -21.52 11.11 -18.70
CA GLU A 94 -22.32 11.82 -19.68
C GLU A 94 -21.77 11.71 -21.11
N VAL A 95 -20.63 11.04 -21.29
CA VAL A 95 -19.92 10.91 -22.58
C VAL A 95 -19.63 12.29 -23.21
N LYS A 96 -19.31 13.27 -22.37
CA LYS A 96 -18.97 14.63 -22.79
C LYS A 96 -17.46 14.77 -22.90
N PRO A 97 -16.93 15.27 -24.04
CA PRO A 97 -15.50 15.51 -24.13
C PRO A 97 -15.07 16.65 -23.20
N LEU A 98 -13.90 16.47 -22.60
CA LEU A 98 -13.25 17.56 -21.85
C LEU A 98 -12.75 18.65 -22.80
N PRO A 99 -12.66 19.91 -22.34
CA PRO A 99 -11.97 20.96 -23.09
C PRO A 99 -10.53 20.54 -23.44
N SER A 100 -10.06 20.89 -24.63
CA SER A 100 -8.75 20.45 -25.13
C SER A 100 -7.60 20.75 -24.16
N LEU A 101 -7.57 21.94 -23.55
CA LEU A 101 -6.57 22.31 -22.56
C LEU A 101 -6.56 21.38 -21.34
N GLN A 102 -7.72 21.00 -20.81
CA GLN A 102 -7.82 20.06 -19.70
C GLN A 102 -7.34 18.66 -20.11
N THR A 103 -7.69 18.24 -21.31
CA THR A 103 -7.26 16.96 -21.89
C THR A 103 -5.73 16.92 -22.00
N ASP A 104 -5.10 17.95 -22.50
CA ASP A 104 -3.64 18.02 -22.66
C ASP A 104 -2.93 17.98 -21.30
N ILE A 105 -3.44 18.70 -20.29
CA ILE A 105 -2.93 18.68 -18.93
C ILE A 105 -3.03 17.27 -18.33
N LEU A 106 -4.21 16.64 -18.43
CA LEU A 106 -4.43 15.30 -17.89
C LEU A 106 -3.55 14.24 -18.57
N PHE A 107 -3.38 14.32 -19.88
CA PHE A 107 -2.45 13.42 -20.60
C PHE A 107 -0.99 13.65 -20.19
N GLY A 108 -0.61 14.89 -19.90
CA GLY A 108 0.70 15.22 -19.34
C GLY A 108 0.91 14.52 -17.99
N LEU A 109 -0.04 14.73 -17.06
CA LEU A 109 -0.02 14.11 -15.72
C LEU A 109 -0.07 12.59 -15.77
N PHE A 110 -0.89 12.02 -16.66
CA PHE A 110 -0.97 10.57 -16.83
C PHE A 110 0.35 9.99 -17.34
N ARG A 111 1.02 10.66 -18.26
CA ARG A 111 2.36 10.27 -18.74
C ARG A 111 3.39 10.33 -17.62
N ASP A 112 3.34 11.36 -16.79
CA ASP A 112 4.21 11.49 -15.62
C ASP A 112 3.95 10.33 -14.64
N TYR A 113 2.68 10.05 -14.33
CA TYR A 113 2.28 8.94 -13.47
C TYR A 113 2.77 7.58 -14.01
N VAL A 114 2.57 7.29 -15.29
CA VAL A 114 3.04 6.03 -15.91
C VAL A 114 4.57 5.93 -15.86
N THR A 115 5.27 7.05 -15.92
CA THR A 115 6.74 7.08 -15.85
C THR A 115 7.27 6.79 -14.45
N ILE A 116 6.64 7.36 -13.42
CA ILE A 116 7.12 7.19 -12.03
C ILE A 116 6.45 6.04 -11.28
N GLY A 117 5.28 5.60 -11.72
CA GLY A 117 4.44 4.62 -11.04
C GLY A 117 3.77 5.19 -9.78
N GLY A 118 3.06 4.30 -9.07
CA GLY A 118 2.25 4.65 -7.90
C GLY A 118 2.92 4.44 -6.54
N MET A 119 4.24 4.18 -6.47
CA MET A 119 4.90 3.99 -5.18
C MET A 119 4.96 5.32 -4.39
N PRO A 120 4.42 5.37 -3.15
CA PRO A 120 4.20 6.64 -2.43
C PRO A 120 5.45 7.51 -2.29
N GLU A 121 6.60 6.94 -2.00
CA GLU A 121 7.85 7.71 -1.85
C GLU A 121 8.34 8.29 -3.18
N VAL A 122 8.11 7.59 -4.30
CA VAL A 122 8.43 8.08 -5.65
C VAL A 122 7.50 9.25 -6.00
N VAL A 123 6.20 9.08 -5.77
CA VAL A 123 5.18 10.14 -6.01
C VAL A 123 5.48 11.36 -5.16
N LYS A 124 5.73 11.19 -3.86
CA LYS A 124 6.09 12.28 -2.93
C LYS A 124 7.32 13.06 -3.42
N THR A 125 8.35 12.35 -3.88
CA THR A 125 9.58 12.97 -4.38
C THR A 125 9.31 13.77 -5.66
N PHE A 126 8.52 13.22 -6.59
CA PHE A 126 8.10 13.91 -7.80
C PHE A 126 7.31 15.18 -7.49
N VAL A 127 6.30 15.08 -6.61
CA VAL A 127 5.43 16.20 -6.23
C VAL A 127 6.23 17.32 -5.56
N ASN A 128 7.15 16.98 -4.66
CA ASN A 128 7.97 17.96 -3.95
C ASN A 128 8.96 18.68 -4.88
N ASN A 129 9.60 17.94 -5.79
CA ASN A 129 10.59 18.49 -6.71
C ASN A 129 9.98 19.15 -7.95
N LYS A 130 8.71 18.87 -8.25
CA LYS A 130 8.02 19.28 -9.49
C LYS A 130 8.74 18.81 -10.77
N ASN A 131 9.50 17.73 -10.67
CA ASN A 131 10.23 17.10 -11.77
C ASN A 131 10.68 15.68 -11.37
N PHE A 132 11.28 14.94 -12.30
CA PHE A 132 11.72 13.55 -12.11
C PHE A 132 13.04 13.40 -11.30
N SER A 133 13.62 14.48 -10.79
CA SER A 133 14.89 14.40 -10.06
C SER A 133 14.74 13.55 -8.80
N GLY A 134 15.58 12.53 -8.66
CA GLY A 134 15.58 11.60 -7.52
C GLY A 134 14.63 10.42 -7.64
N THR A 135 13.60 10.47 -8.48
CA THR A 135 12.60 9.38 -8.57
C THR A 135 13.21 8.07 -9.01
N LEU A 136 14.08 8.09 -10.03
CA LEU A 136 14.75 6.88 -10.53
C LEU A 136 15.63 6.20 -9.48
N ALA A 137 16.29 6.98 -8.62
CA ALA A 137 17.12 6.42 -7.56
C ALA A 137 16.28 5.66 -6.54
N ILE A 138 15.10 6.19 -6.18
CA ILE A 138 14.14 5.54 -5.27
C ILE A 138 13.57 4.27 -5.92
N GLN A 139 13.15 4.35 -7.19
CA GLN A 139 12.64 3.17 -7.92
C GLN A 139 13.68 2.03 -7.95
N LYS A 140 14.92 2.34 -8.24
CA LYS A 140 16.00 1.35 -8.24
C LYS A 140 16.27 0.77 -6.86
N GLN A 141 16.18 1.58 -5.81
CA GLN A 141 16.32 1.10 -4.44
C GLN A 141 15.17 0.15 -4.07
N LEU A 142 13.93 0.51 -4.37
CA LEU A 142 12.77 -0.34 -4.12
C LEU A 142 12.88 -1.70 -4.83
N LEU A 143 13.29 -1.71 -6.10
CA LEU A 143 13.51 -2.96 -6.83
C LEU A 143 14.56 -3.84 -6.15
N LYS A 144 15.65 -3.24 -5.66
CA LYS A 144 16.68 -3.95 -4.92
C LYS A 144 16.16 -4.51 -3.60
N ASP A 145 15.37 -3.72 -2.85
CA ASP A 145 14.79 -4.13 -1.59
C ASP A 145 13.84 -5.31 -1.78
N TYR A 146 13.02 -5.31 -2.84
CA TYR A 146 12.17 -6.46 -3.19
C TYR A 146 12.98 -7.70 -3.55
N GLU A 147 14.09 -7.55 -4.29
CA GLU A 147 14.99 -8.67 -4.61
C GLU A 147 15.62 -9.27 -3.34
N GLU A 148 15.98 -8.43 -2.37
CA GLU A 148 16.50 -8.86 -1.07
C GLU A 148 15.43 -9.57 -0.25
N ASP A 149 14.18 -9.10 -0.24
CA ASP A 149 13.07 -9.72 0.46
C ASP A 149 12.71 -11.09 -0.12
N ILE A 150 12.66 -11.24 -1.45
CA ILE A 150 12.52 -12.55 -2.10
C ILE A 150 13.60 -13.51 -1.58
N THR A 151 14.81 -13.01 -1.38
CA THR A 151 15.93 -13.81 -0.89
C THR A 151 15.77 -14.26 0.57
N LYS A 152 15.06 -13.50 1.40
CA LYS A 152 14.81 -13.87 2.81
C LYS A 152 13.72 -14.94 2.96
N TYR A 153 12.65 -14.82 2.16
CA TYR A 153 11.43 -15.60 2.39
C TYR A 153 11.33 -16.88 1.55
N VAL A 154 12.20 -17.06 0.55
CA VAL A 154 12.22 -18.28 -0.27
C VAL A 154 13.42 -19.13 0.10
N GLU A 155 13.19 -20.40 0.43
CA GLU A 155 14.25 -21.36 0.80
C GLU A 155 14.67 -22.26 -0.39
N GLY A 156 15.95 -22.67 -0.41
CA GLY A 156 16.49 -23.71 -1.28
C GLY A 156 16.52 -23.38 -2.78
N LEU A 157 16.26 -24.40 -3.62
CA LEU A 157 16.30 -24.30 -5.08
C LEU A 157 15.22 -23.38 -5.69
N ASP A 158 14.16 -23.11 -4.97
CA ASP A 158 13.08 -22.24 -5.43
C ASP A 158 13.48 -20.78 -5.46
N LYS A 159 14.45 -20.39 -4.64
CA LYS A 159 15.05 -19.06 -4.63
C LYS A 159 15.54 -18.59 -6.00
N ALA A 160 16.28 -19.45 -6.69
CA ALA A 160 16.82 -19.14 -8.02
C ALA A 160 15.71 -19.02 -9.05
N LYS A 161 14.65 -19.83 -8.96
CA LYS A 161 13.51 -19.77 -9.87
C LYS A 161 12.69 -18.50 -9.66
N VAL A 162 12.38 -18.16 -8.40
CA VAL A 162 11.61 -16.94 -8.07
C VAL A 162 12.39 -15.69 -8.49
N LYS A 163 13.70 -15.65 -8.23
CA LYS A 163 14.57 -14.58 -8.68
C LYS A 163 14.64 -14.49 -10.22
N ALA A 164 14.68 -15.62 -10.92
CA ALA A 164 14.68 -15.64 -12.37
C ALA A 164 13.37 -15.08 -12.95
N VAL A 165 12.22 -15.44 -12.36
CA VAL A 165 10.92 -14.85 -12.73
C VAL A 165 10.89 -13.35 -12.46
N TYR A 166 11.28 -12.93 -11.28
CA TYR A 166 11.33 -11.50 -10.91
C TYR A 166 12.17 -10.66 -11.88
N ASN A 167 13.31 -11.18 -12.33
CA ASN A 167 14.19 -10.47 -13.25
C ASN A 167 13.70 -10.46 -14.70
N HIS A 168 12.60 -11.17 -15.02
CA HIS A 168 12.02 -11.24 -16.36
C HIS A 168 10.71 -10.45 -16.50
N ILE A 169 10.24 -9.87 -15.42
CA ILE A 169 9.09 -8.95 -15.39
C ILE A 169 9.59 -7.51 -15.61
#